data_48d40a4df0efadad3ab814f063cac061
#
_entry.id   48d40a4df0efadad3ab814f063cac061
#
_cell.length_a   1.000
_cell.length_b   1.000
_cell.length_c   1.000
_cell.angle_alpha   90.00
_cell.angle_beta   90.00
_cell.angle_gamma   90.00
#
_symmetry.space_group_name_H-M   'P 1'
#
loop_
_entity.id
_entity.type
_entity.pdbx_description
1 polymer ?
#
loop_
_entity_poly.entity_id
_entity_poly.type
_entity_poly.pdbx_seq_one_letter_code
_entity_poly.pdbx_strand_id
1 'polypeptide(L)'
;MTGRRDGHDLHTKRSTHPSIETLSDTGFSIQNPANSGSPPYTRGIHKNMYLDRLWTMRQYAGFSDAKSTNKRFLDLLENGQSGLSVAFDLPTQLGLNSNSELAEGEVGKVGVAIDSIHDIRALFSGIDLSQVST
;
A
#
# COMPACT_ATOMS: atom_id res chain seq x y z
N MET A 1 -16.79 32.62 -21.83
CA MET A 1 -16.48 31.31 -22.46
C MET A 1 -15.78 30.44 -21.42
N THR A 2 -16.56 29.62 -20.75
CA THR A 2 -16.11 28.76 -19.65
C THR A 2 -15.95 27.34 -20.19
N GLY A 3 -14.70 26.92 -20.42
CA GLY A 3 -14.40 25.56 -20.83
C GLY A 3 -14.44 24.61 -19.63
N ARG A 4 -15.46 23.77 -19.57
CA ARG A 4 -15.51 22.60 -18.70
C ARG A 4 -14.43 21.62 -19.18
N ARG A 5 -13.54 21.23 -18.27
CA ARG A 5 -12.66 20.06 -18.47
C ARG A 5 -13.48 18.84 -18.06
N ASP A 6 -13.79 18.02 -19.03
CA ASP A 6 -14.43 16.72 -18.79
C ASP A 6 -13.44 15.84 -18.06
N GLY A 7 -13.81 15.41 -16.84
CA GLY A 7 -13.06 14.44 -16.07
C GLY A 7 -13.09 13.10 -16.80
N HIS A 8 -11.92 12.63 -17.24
CA HIS A 8 -11.76 11.27 -17.74
C HIS A 8 -12.00 10.29 -16.60
N ASP A 9 -13.15 9.65 -16.65
CA ASP A 9 -13.53 8.56 -15.78
C ASP A 9 -12.69 7.31 -16.14
N LEU A 10 -11.58 7.10 -15.44
CA LEU A 10 -10.66 5.98 -15.66
C LEU A 10 -11.17 4.65 -15.06
N HIS A 11 -12.40 4.63 -14.52
CA HIS A 11 -12.90 3.48 -13.76
C HIS A 11 -13.78 2.48 -14.52
N THR A 12 -13.99 2.61 -15.83
CA THR A 12 -14.93 1.73 -16.54
C THR A 12 -14.38 1.05 -17.79
N LYS A 13 -13.11 0.71 -17.84
CA LYS A 13 -12.70 -0.37 -18.74
C LYS A 13 -12.53 -1.65 -17.93
N ARG A 14 -13.63 -2.43 -17.81
CA ARG A 14 -13.51 -3.86 -17.50
C ARG A 14 -12.50 -4.44 -18.50
N SER A 15 -11.35 -4.82 -17.99
CA SER A 15 -10.36 -5.58 -18.74
C SER A 15 -11.07 -6.84 -19.25
N THR A 16 -11.20 -6.99 -20.56
CA THR A 16 -11.62 -8.24 -21.18
C THR A 16 -10.43 -9.20 -21.23
N HIS A 17 -9.77 -9.43 -20.09
CA HIS A 17 -8.87 -10.55 -19.99
C HIS A 17 -9.71 -11.83 -20.02
N PRO A 18 -9.33 -12.83 -20.83
CA PRO A 18 -10.02 -14.10 -20.85
C PRO A 18 -10.08 -14.65 -19.44
N SER A 19 -11.28 -14.99 -18.99
CA SER A 19 -11.50 -15.64 -17.70
C SER A 19 -10.65 -16.91 -17.62
N ILE A 20 -10.25 -17.28 -16.41
CA ILE A 20 -9.49 -18.51 -16.13
C ILE A 20 -10.15 -19.77 -16.71
N GLU A 21 -11.44 -19.70 -17.03
CA GLU A 21 -12.23 -20.75 -17.70
C GLU A 21 -11.73 -21.09 -19.12
N THR A 22 -11.12 -20.14 -19.86
CA THR A 22 -10.60 -20.40 -21.20
C THR A 22 -9.35 -21.29 -21.23
N LEU A 23 -8.68 -21.50 -20.09
CA LEU A 23 -7.55 -22.43 -20.01
C LEU A 23 -8.00 -23.90 -19.88
N SER A 24 -9.26 -24.16 -19.51
CA SER A 24 -9.82 -25.50 -19.42
C SER A 24 -10.08 -26.13 -20.81
N ASP A 25 -10.29 -25.31 -21.84
CA ASP A 25 -10.60 -25.77 -23.20
C ASP A 25 -9.38 -26.23 -23.99
N THR A 26 -8.16 -26.04 -23.49
CA THR A 26 -6.93 -26.45 -24.20
C THR A 26 -6.57 -27.92 -24.01
N GLY A 27 -7.39 -28.71 -23.31
CA GLY A 27 -7.11 -30.13 -23.03
C GLY A 27 -5.92 -30.38 -22.10
N PHE A 28 -5.38 -29.33 -21.49
CA PHE A 28 -4.29 -29.44 -20.53
C PHE A 28 -4.87 -29.78 -19.16
N SER A 29 -4.97 -31.09 -18.86
CA SER A 29 -5.36 -31.55 -17.52
C SER A 29 -4.25 -31.27 -16.54
N ILE A 30 -4.39 -30.17 -15.80
CA ILE A 30 -3.53 -29.90 -14.64
C ILE A 30 -4.00 -30.84 -13.51
N GLN A 31 -3.20 -31.84 -13.17
CA GLN A 31 -3.50 -32.82 -12.15
C GLN A 31 -3.61 -32.29 -10.70
N ASN A 32 -3.65 -30.98 -10.53
CA ASN A 32 -3.84 -30.36 -9.22
C ASN A 32 -4.85 -29.21 -9.32
N PRO A 33 -6.13 -29.48 -9.00
CA PRO A 33 -7.21 -28.52 -9.12
C PRO A 33 -7.27 -27.52 -7.94
N ALA A 34 -6.16 -27.30 -7.24
CA ALA A 34 -6.13 -26.31 -6.16
C ALA A 34 -6.48 -24.92 -6.72
N ASN A 35 -7.60 -24.38 -6.28
CA ASN A 35 -8.03 -23.03 -6.62
C ASN A 35 -7.08 -21.99 -6.04
N SER A 36 -6.98 -20.82 -6.67
CA SER A 36 -6.30 -19.66 -6.09
C SER A 36 -6.86 -19.38 -4.68
N GLY A 37 -6.02 -18.98 -3.75
CA GLY A 37 -6.42 -18.70 -2.37
C GLY A 37 -6.61 -19.95 -1.48
N SER A 38 -6.25 -21.13 -1.96
CA SER A 38 -6.33 -22.39 -1.20
C SER A 38 -4.96 -23.08 -1.15
N PRO A 39 -4.58 -23.72 -0.03
CA PRO A 39 -3.35 -24.51 0.05
C PRO A 39 -3.32 -25.60 -1.03
N PRO A 40 -2.17 -25.87 -1.61
CA PRO A 40 -0.81 -25.35 -1.37
C PRO A 40 -0.47 -24.04 -2.09
N TYR A 41 -1.44 -23.20 -2.46
CA TYR A 41 -1.30 -21.88 -3.08
C TYR A 41 -0.53 -21.83 -4.40
N THR A 42 -0.54 -22.92 -5.15
CA THR A 42 0.17 -23.06 -6.44
C THR A 42 -0.33 -22.10 -7.52
N ARG A 43 -1.54 -21.55 -7.36
CA ARG A 43 -2.17 -20.60 -8.29
C ARG A 43 -2.31 -19.19 -7.73
N GLY A 44 -1.71 -18.92 -6.57
CA GLY A 44 -1.73 -17.62 -5.91
C GLY A 44 -2.43 -17.62 -4.57
N ILE A 45 -2.12 -16.60 -3.77
CA ILE A 45 -2.53 -16.50 -2.35
C ILE A 45 -3.94 -15.93 -2.15
N HIS A 46 -4.50 -15.29 -3.16
CA HIS A 46 -5.85 -14.71 -3.10
C HIS A 46 -6.81 -15.47 -4.03
N LYS A 47 -8.08 -15.59 -3.61
CA LYS A 47 -9.11 -16.33 -4.36
C LYS A 47 -9.25 -15.83 -5.80
N ASN A 48 -9.30 -14.54 -5.99
CA ASN A 48 -9.53 -13.91 -7.30
C ASN A 48 -8.28 -13.21 -7.86
N MET A 49 -7.14 -13.29 -7.16
CA MET A 49 -5.87 -12.69 -7.57
C MET A 49 -6.06 -11.27 -8.13
N TYR A 50 -5.65 -11.03 -9.38
CA TYR A 50 -5.73 -9.71 -10.03
C TYR A 50 -7.12 -9.37 -10.60
N LEU A 51 -8.13 -10.22 -10.43
CA LEU A 51 -9.49 -9.93 -10.91
C LEU A 51 -10.21 -8.92 -10.02
N ASP A 52 -9.99 -9.00 -8.69
CA ASP A 52 -10.58 -8.05 -7.74
C ASP A 52 -9.72 -6.79 -7.59
N ARG A 53 -8.40 -6.94 -7.62
CA ARG A 53 -7.44 -5.86 -7.47
C ARG A 53 -6.26 -6.11 -8.38
N LEU A 54 -6.04 -5.21 -9.35
CA LEU A 54 -4.98 -5.36 -10.36
C LEU A 54 -3.59 -5.38 -9.72
N TRP A 55 -3.26 -4.37 -8.91
CA TRP A 55 -2.02 -4.26 -8.14
C TRP A 55 -2.19 -3.27 -7.00
N THR A 56 -1.23 -3.24 -6.09
CA THR A 56 -1.13 -2.19 -5.07
C THR A 56 -0.11 -1.15 -5.54
N MET A 57 -0.57 0.08 -5.72
CA MET A 57 0.34 1.21 -5.90
C MET A 57 0.83 1.65 -4.53
N ARG A 58 2.12 1.46 -4.25
CA ARG A 58 2.73 1.68 -2.95
C ARG A 58 3.91 2.62 -3.06
N GLN A 59 3.99 3.59 -2.15
CA GLN A 59 5.19 4.39 -1.94
C GLN A 59 5.79 4.15 -0.56
N TYR A 60 7.11 4.18 -0.51
CA TYR A 60 7.91 4.22 0.71
C TYR A 60 8.16 5.68 1.06
N ALA A 61 7.60 6.15 2.16
CA ALA A 61 7.69 7.55 2.55
C ALA A 61 7.73 7.70 4.07
N GLY A 62 8.43 8.71 4.53
CA GLY A 62 8.59 9.11 5.92
C GLY A 62 9.66 10.18 6.03
N PHE A 63 9.40 11.20 6.81
CA PHE A 63 10.34 12.27 7.09
C PHE A 63 9.87 13.08 8.30
N SER A 64 10.83 13.69 9.00
CA SER A 64 10.55 14.58 10.12
C SER A 64 9.71 13.90 11.21
N ASP A 65 8.50 14.38 11.45
CA ASP A 65 7.57 13.89 12.46
C ASP A 65 6.35 13.16 11.88
N ALA A 66 5.59 12.52 12.75
CA ALA A 66 4.40 11.74 12.38
C ALA A 66 3.32 12.57 11.68
N LYS A 67 3.10 13.84 12.06
CA LYS A 67 2.07 14.69 11.47
C LYS A 67 2.45 15.12 10.05
N SER A 68 3.71 15.46 9.83
CA SER A 68 4.25 15.82 8.52
C SER A 68 4.17 14.64 7.55
N THR A 69 4.54 13.44 8.01
CA THR A 69 4.44 12.21 7.22
C THR A 69 2.98 11.83 6.97
N ASN A 70 2.07 11.98 7.96
CA ASN A 70 0.62 11.76 7.77
C ASN A 70 0.07 12.61 6.63
N LYS A 71 0.38 13.90 6.61
CA LYS A 71 -0.04 14.80 5.52
C LYS A 71 0.41 14.28 4.15
N ARG A 72 1.65 13.79 4.06
CA ARG A 72 2.16 13.18 2.83
C ARG A 72 1.42 11.91 2.47
N PHE A 73 1.08 11.06 3.44
CA PHE A 73 0.30 9.84 3.20
C PHE A 73 -1.11 10.16 2.67
N LEU A 74 -1.79 11.13 3.25
CA LEU A 74 -3.10 11.58 2.76
C LEU A 74 -3.02 12.09 1.31
N ASP A 75 -2.02 12.91 1.00
CA ASP A 75 -1.75 13.39 -0.37
C ASP A 75 -1.50 12.22 -1.35
N LEU A 76 -0.72 11.22 -0.95
CA LEU A 76 -0.48 10.04 -1.77
C LEU A 76 -1.75 9.23 -2.04
N LEU A 77 -2.61 9.06 -1.03
CA LEU A 77 -3.89 8.35 -1.17
C LEU A 77 -4.86 9.10 -2.06
N GLU A 78 -4.96 10.43 -1.92
CA GLU A 78 -5.75 11.29 -2.82
C GLU A 78 -5.28 11.20 -4.28
N ASN A 79 -3.99 10.95 -4.50
CA ASN A 79 -3.40 10.75 -5.82
C ASN A 79 -3.40 9.29 -6.30
N GLY A 80 -4.22 8.42 -5.68
CA GLY A 80 -4.50 7.07 -6.18
C GLY A 80 -3.57 5.98 -5.66
N GLN A 81 -2.74 6.25 -4.64
CA GLN A 81 -2.01 5.19 -3.95
C GLN A 81 -2.99 4.27 -3.21
N SER A 82 -2.70 2.98 -3.19
CA SER A 82 -3.51 1.98 -2.47
C SER A 82 -2.72 1.21 -1.41
N GLY A 83 -1.46 1.56 -1.25
CA GLY A 83 -0.57 1.03 -0.23
C GLY A 83 0.43 2.07 0.25
N LEU A 84 0.81 1.95 1.49
CA LEU A 84 1.79 2.81 2.15
C LEU A 84 2.90 1.94 2.74
N SER A 85 4.13 2.40 2.68
CA SER A 85 5.25 1.83 3.43
C SER A 85 5.93 2.94 4.21
N VAL A 86 6.05 2.75 5.52
CA VAL A 86 6.63 3.77 6.41
C VAL A 86 8.15 3.69 6.38
N ALA A 87 8.80 4.79 6.05
CA ALA A 87 10.23 4.97 6.23
C ALA A 87 10.48 5.52 7.65
N PHE A 88 10.92 4.69 8.55
CA PHE A 88 11.33 5.11 9.89
C PHE A 88 12.74 5.69 9.86
N ASP A 89 13.01 6.69 10.71
CA ASP A 89 14.35 7.22 10.89
C ASP A 89 15.28 6.22 11.59
N LEU A 90 16.57 6.51 11.58
CA LEU A 90 17.57 5.62 12.15
C LEU A 90 17.39 5.40 13.66
N PRO A 91 17.12 6.42 14.49
CA PRO A 91 16.85 6.20 15.91
C PRO A 91 15.68 5.26 16.16
N THR A 92 14.55 5.44 15.46
CA THR A 92 13.38 4.54 15.56
C THR A 92 13.74 3.10 15.19
N GLN A 93 14.50 2.89 14.13
CA GLN A 93 14.94 1.55 13.70
C GLN A 93 15.86 0.88 14.73
N LEU A 94 16.65 1.65 15.45
CA LEU A 94 17.56 1.17 16.50
C LEU A 94 16.87 1.03 17.87
N GLY A 95 15.60 1.42 18.00
CA GLY A 95 14.87 1.41 19.27
C GLY A 95 15.32 2.51 20.24
N LEU A 96 15.85 3.60 19.71
CA LEU A 96 16.23 4.77 20.49
C LEU A 96 15.08 5.79 20.50
N ASN A 97 14.91 6.46 21.63
CA ASN A 97 14.02 7.62 21.69
C ASN A 97 14.69 8.85 21.06
N SER A 98 13.90 9.78 20.55
CA SER A 98 14.41 11.00 19.90
C SER A 98 15.22 11.91 20.83
N ASN A 99 15.06 11.78 22.16
CA ASN A 99 15.82 12.54 23.16
C ASN A 99 17.13 11.83 23.62
N SER A 100 17.45 10.68 23.02
CA SER A 100 18.71 9.99 23.32
C SER A 100 19.90 10.76 22.74
N GLU A 101 21.00 10.85 23.48
CA GLU A 101 22.27 11.42 22.99
C GLU A 101 22.78 10.70 21.73
N LEU A 102 22.50 9.37 21.61
CA LEU A 102 22.87 8.58 20.45
C LEU A 102 22.01 8.86 19.21
N ALA A 103 20.88 9.55 19.38
CA ALA A 103 19.99 9.93 18.28
C ALA A 103 20.30 11.33 17.70
N GLU A 104 21.23 12.07 18.32
CA GLU A 104 21.55 13.43 17.93
C GLU A 104 21.95 13.51 16.45
N GLY A 105 21.31 14.43 15.73
CA GLY A 105 21.55 14.67 14.29
C GLY A 105 20.89 13.67 13.33
N GLU A 106 20.20 12.62 13.83
CA GLU A 106 19.55 11.61 12.98
C GLU A 106 18.02 11.59 13.10
N VAL A 107 17.45 12.26 14.11
CA VAL A 107 16.01 12.31 14.36
C VAL A 107 15.25 12.95 13.18
N GLY A 108 14.36 12.20 12.56
CA GLY A 108 13.52 12.68 11.45
C GLY A 108 14.27 13.05 10.18
N LYS A 109 15.56 12.76 10.06
CA LYS A 109 16.43 13.16 8.96
C LYS A 109 16.20 12.30 7.71
N VAL A 110 16.20 10.98 7.86
CA VAL A 110 15.96 10.01 6.79
C VAL A 110 14.88 9.05 7.26
N GLY A 111 13.64 9.53 7.28
CA GLY A 111 12.50 8.78 7.79
C GLY A 111 11.74 9.56 8.85
N VAL A 112 10.62 9.00 9.32
CA VAL A 112 9.80 9.58 10.36
C VAL A 112 10.26 9.11 11.74
N ALA A 113 10.37 10.04 12.68
CA ALA A 113 10.65 9.74 14.09
C ALA A 113 9.38 9.25 14.78
N ILE A 114 9.47 8.09 15.44
CA ILE A 114 8.40 7.46 16.22
C ILE A 114 8.94 7.06 17.58
N ASP A 115 8.48 7.72 18.62
CA ASP A 115 8.86 7.43 20.00
C ASP A 115 7.77 6.67 20.76
N SER A 116 6.53 6.72 20.29
CA SER A 116 5.40 6.19 21.02
C SER A 116 4.22 5.76 20.13
N ILE A 117 3.24 5.06 20.75
CA ILE A 117 1.97 4.72 20.10
C ILE A 117 1.16 5.98 19.70
N HIS A 118 1.39 7.12 20.36
CA HIS A 118 0.74 8.37 20.00
C HIS A 118 1.23 8.88 18.64
N ASP A 119 2.50 8.69 18.33
CA ASP A 119 3.07 9.07 17.04
C ASP A 119 2.52 8.18 15.92
N ILE A 120 2.42 6.87 16.15
CA ILE A 120 1.76 5.95 15.21
C ILE A 120 0.29 6.33 14.97
N ARG A 121 -0.45 6.69 16.02
CA ARG A 121 -1.83 7.17 15.87
C ARG A 121 -1.90 8.48 15.08
N ALA A 122 -0.96 9.39 15.30
CA ALA A 122 -0.86 10.62 14.53
C ALA A 122 -0.48 10.35 13.07
N LEU A 123 0.44 9.41 12.82
CA LEU A 123 0.89 9.00 11.50
C LEU A 123 -0.26 8.48 10.62
N PHE A 124 -1.18 7.70 11.19
CA PHE A 124 -2.31 7.11 10.46
C PHE A 124 -3.63 7.84 10.70
N SER A 125 -3.61 9.04 11.29
CA SER A 125 -4.82 9.83 11.51
C SER A 125 -5.56 10.11 10.21
N GLY A 126 -6.88 9.85 10.17
CA GLY A 126 -7.72 10.06 8.99
C GLY A 126 -7.54 9.05 7.87
N ILE A 127 -6.73 8.00 8.05
CA ILE A 127 -6.51 6.93 7.06
C ILE A 127 -7.31 5.69 7.47
N ASP A 128 -8.18 5.21 6.59
CA ASP A 128 -8.88 3.94 6.78
C ASP A 128 -7.96 2.76 6.45
N LEU A 129 -7.36 2.17 7.49
CA LEU A 129 -6.44 1.05 7.37
C LEU A 129 -7.11 -0.25 6.85
N SER A 130 -8.44 -0.31 6.77
CA SER A 130 -9.14 -1.44 6.16
C SER A 130 -9.09 -1.40 4.63
N GLN A 131 -8.88 -0.22 4.06
CA GLN A 131 -8.84 0.02 2.63
C GLN A 131 -7.41 0.14 2.07
N VAL A 132 -6.44 0.37 2.93
CA VAL A 132 -5.06 0.64 2.56
C VAL A 132 -4.15 -0.45 3.10
N SER A 133 -3.30 -1.01 2.23
CA SER A 133 -2.24 -1.92 2.65
C SER A 133 -1.06 -1.13 3.24
N THR A 134 -0.60 -1.47 4.44
CA THR A 134 0.56 -0.84 5.12
C THR A 134 1.65 -1.85 5.42
#